data_75cc5b3ce14a27e2a2132fe352ec1aa0
#
_entry.id   75cc5b3ce14a27e2a2132fe352ec1aa0
#
_cell.length_a   1.000
_cell.length_b   1.000
_cell.length_c   1.000
_cell.angle_alpha   90.00
_cell.angle_beta   90.00
_cell.angle_gamma   90.00
#
_symmetry.space_group_name_H-M   'P 1'
#
loop_
_entity.id
_entity.type
_entity.pdbx_description
1 polymer ?
#
loop_
_entity_poly.entity_id
_entity_poly.type
_entity_poly.pdbx_seq_one_letter_code
_entity_poly.pdbx_strand_id
1 'polypeptide(L)'
;LKEVVSSFGVIPAGTWFSAFLLYLVSQVLSSARWSVLSRALGFGGRFLTYVKFYFVGMFFNLFLPSAIGGDVLKAFFLSRGGNSRLKATYSIFCDRMMGLWAMFVLGAGAVIIAPGMLPDRFGMLLLASSAAMCLAVCFMPLIRDLLRKGFPVFYERLGFVMVYWERPRSLVVAFLLSLTLQFCGMYAVYLLALGLGLNCRPEFYFAAFPLVAILTILPISVSGLGIREGGFVYFLGLKQVPPEKAIALSLAFFAVQAAAALLGGAGYLAGVHRETVMAREIMKERLG
;
A
#
# COMPACT_ATOMS: atom_id res chain seq x y z
N LEU A 1 7.21 27.85 -5.61
CA LEU A 1 7.09 26.87 -6.70
C LEU A 1 8.40 26.73 -7.50
N LYS A 2 9.08 27.83 -7.83
CA LYS A 2 10.38 27.79 -8.54
C LYS A 2 11.44 26.99 -7.76
N GLU A 3 11.55 27.19 -6.46
CA GLU A 3 12.49 26.47 -5.59
C GLU A 3 12.18 24.99 -5.45
N VAL A 4 10.89 24.62 -5.43
CA VAL A 4 10.48 23.21 -5.44
C VAL A 4 10.87 22.55 -6.76
N VAL A 5 10.63 23.20 -7.89
CA VAL A 5 10.99 22.67 -9.22
C VAL A 5 12.50 22.56 -9.38
N SER A 6 13.28 23.56 -8.93
CA SER A 6 14.74 23.48 -8.97
C SER A 6 15.29 22.34 -8.11
N SER A 7 14.63 22.00 -7.01
CA SER A 7 15.02 20.87 -6.12
C SER A 7 14.93 19.52 -6.83
N PHE A 8 14.05 19.33 -7.81
CA PHE A 8 14.01 18.08 -8.59
C PHE A 8 15.29 17.86 -9.41
N GLY A 9 15.86 18.93 -9.96
CA GLY A 9 17.10 18.88 -10.74
C GLY A 9 18.34 18.52 -9.91
N VAL A 10 18.27 18.66 -8.60
CA VAL A 10 19.38 18.31 -7.68
C VAL A 10 19.45 16.80 -7.44
N ILE A 11 18.34 16.08 -7.54
CA ILE A 11 18.31 14.64 -7.30
C ILE A 11 19.03 13.90 -8.43
N PRO A 12 20.10 13.14 -8.14
CA PRO A 12 20.82 12.37 -9.16
C PRO A 12 19.92 11.35 -9.86
N ALA A 13 20.12 11.15 -11.16
CA ALA A 13 19.35 10.17 -11.95
C ALA A 13 19.41 8.74 -11.37
N GLY A 14 20.56 8.34 -10.83
CA GLY A 14 20.73 7.06 -10.14
C GLY A 14 19.83 6.91 -8.91
N THR A 15 19.60 7.99 -8.16
CA THR A 15 18.69 8.02 -7.01
C THR A 15 17.24 7.86 -7.45
N TRP A 16 16.83 8.57 -8.51
CA TRP A 16 15.50 8.40 -9.11
C TRP A 16 15.25 6.96 -9.55
N PHE A 17 16.22 6.38 -10.27
CA PHE A 17 16.12 5.00 -10.75
C PHE A 17 16.04 4.00 -9.59
N SER A 18 16.88 4.15 -8.57
CA SER A 18 16.90 3.26 -7.40
C SER A 18 15.60 3.35 -6.60
N ALA A 19 15.10 4.56 -6.37
CA ALA A 19 13.82 4.77 -5.67
C ALA A 19 12.65 4.18 -6.47
N PHE A 20 12.63 4.37 -7.79
CA PHE A 20 11.63 3.80 -8.67
C PHE A 20 11.66 2.27 -8.68
N LEU A 21 12.84 1.66 -8.78
CA LEU A 21 13.00 0.21 -8.77
C LEU A 21 12.55 -0.39 -7.44
N LEU A 22 12.95 0.19 -6.31
CA LEU A 22 12.50 -0.22 -4.97
C LEU A 22 10.98 -0.12 -4.83
N TYR A 23 10.41 0.96 -5.33
CA TYR A 23 8.96 1.12 -5.32
C TYR A 23 8.26 0.07 -6.20
N LEU A 24 8.77 -0.21 -7.41
CA LEU A 24 8.24 -1.28 -8.27
C LEU A 24 8.31 -2.65 -7.58
N VAL A 25 9.44 -2.98 -6.98
CA VAL A 25 9.60 -4.23 -6.19
C VAL A 25 8.55 -4.28 -5.09
N SER A 26 8.33 -3.18 -4.36
CA SER A 26 7.30 -3.12 -3.32
C SER A 26 5.89 -3.39 -3.87
N GLN A 27 5.56 -2.93 -5.09
CA GLN A 27 4.24 -3.16 -5.71
C GLN A 27 4.07 -4.62 -6.18
N VAL A 28 5.13 -5.25 -6.68
CA VAL A 28 5.12 -6.69 -7.01
C VAL A 28 4.96 -7.52 -5.74
N LEU A 29 5.65 -7.19 -4.66
CA LEU A 29 5.48 -7.82 -3.34
C LEU A 29 4.07 -7.59 -2.77
N SER A 30 3.49 -6.41 -2.96
CA SER A 30 2.10 -6.12 -2.60
C SER A 30 1.12 -7.01 -3.36
N SER A 31 1.37 -7.22 -4.67
CA SER A 31 0.57 -8.14 -5.48
C SER A 31 0.71 -9.60 -5.00
N ALA A 32 1.92 -10.01 -4.58
CA ALA A 32 2.18 -11.33 -4.02
C ALA A 32 1.44 -11.52 -2.69
N ARG A 33 1.51 -10.54 -1.78
CA ARG A 33 0.78 -10.56 -0.52
C ARG A 33 -0.72 -10.68 -0.75
N TRP A 34 -1.29 -9.85 -1.63
CA TRP A 34 -2.72 -9.90 -1.94
C TRP A 34 -3.12 -11.26 -2.57
N SER A 35 -2.26 -11.86 -3.40
CA SER A 35 -2.51 -13.20 -3.95
C SER A 35 -2.55 -14.28 -2.85
N VAL A 36 -1.67 -14.20 -1.84
CA VAL A 36 -1.66 -15.12 -0.69
C VAL A 36 -2.95 -14.99 0.11
N LEU A 37 -3.37 -13.77 0.44
CA LEU A 37 -4.61 -13.49 1.17
C LEU A 37 -5.85 -13.93 0.38
N SER A 38 -5.91 -13.63 -0.91
CA SER A 38 -7.03 -14.02 -1.76
C SER A 38 -7.15 -15.54 -1.91
N ARG A 39 -6.03 -16.24 -2.10
CA ARG A 39 -6.02 -17.71 -2.18
C ARG A 39 -6.46 -18.38 -0.88
N ALA A 40 -6.16 -17.79 0.26
CA ALA A 40 -6.66 -18.27 1.54
C ALA A 40 -8.20 -18.23 1.62
N LEU A 41 -8.85 -17.28 0.94
CA LEU A 41 -10.31 -17.16 0.82
C LEU A 41 -10.92 -18.04 -0.30
N GLY A 42 -10.10 -18.83 -1.00
CA GLY A 42 -10.55 -19.74 -2.06
C GLY A 42 -10.49 -19.16 -3.48
N PHE A 43 -9.94 -17.96 -3.68
CA PHE A 43 -9.74 -17.45 -5.03
C PHE A 43 -8.56 -18.15 -5.72
N GLY A 44 -8.78 -18.55 -6.99
CA GLY A 44 -7.76 -19.12 -7.85
C GLY A 44 -7.00 -18.05 -8.66
N GLY A 45 -6.32 -18.50 -9.69
CA GLY A 45 -5.67 -17.67 -10.69
C GLY A 45 -4.13 -17.67 -10.61
N ARG A 46 -3.50 -17.27 -11.74
CA ARG A 46 -2.04 -17.16 -11.84
C ARG A 46 -1.56 -15.91 -11.13
N PHE A 47 -0.36 -15.92 -10.59
CA PHE A 47 0.23 -14.76 -9.91
C PHE A 47 0.22 -13.49 -10.80
N LEU A 48 0.56 -13.62 -12.08
CA LEU A 48 0.54 -12.49 -13.03
C LEU A 48 -0.84 -11.83 -13.17
N THR A 49 -1.94 -12.56 -12.92
CA THR A 49 -3.29 -11.97 -12.92
C THR A 49 -3.45 -11.01 -11.74
N TYR A 50 -2.95 -11.37 -10.56
CA TYR A 50 -2.94 -10.48 -9.39
C TYR A 50 -2.06 -9.25 -9.61
N VAL A 51 -0.88 -9.43 -10.23
CA VAL A 51 -0.01 -8.30 -10.62
C VAL A 51 -0.76 -7.36 -11.56
N LYS A 52 -1.39 -7.87 -12.62
CA LYS A 52 -2.18 -7.05 -13.55
C LYS A 52 -3.28 -6.28 -12.85
N PHE A 53 -4.09 -6.93 -12.02
CA PHE A 53 -5.18 -6.27 -11.29
C PHE A 53 -4.67 -5.23 -10.30
N TYR A 54 -3.52 -5.50 -9.67
CA TYR A 54 -2.90 -4.59 -8.72
C TYR A 54 -2.43 -3.31 -9.41
N PHE A 55 -1.68 -3.44 -10.51
CA PHE A 55 -1.16 -2.29 -11.26
C PHE A 55 -2.27 -1.49 -11.94
N VAL A 56 -3.30 -2.16 -12.46
CA VAL A 56 -4.51 -1.49 -12.97
C VAL A 56 -5.20 -0.71 -11.83
N GLY A 57 -5.36 -1.31 -10.67
CA GLY A 57 -5.92 -0.62 -9.50
C GLY A 57 -5.11 0.62 -9.10
N MET A 58 -3.76 0.54 -9.13
CA MET A 58 -2.87 1.68 -8.88
C MET A 58 -3.08 2.81 -9.90
N PHE A 59 -3.20 2.47 -11.18
CA PHE A 59 -3.45 3.45 -12.23
C PHE A 59 -4.75 4.22 -11.98
N PHE A 60 -5.83 3.52 -11.69
CA PHE A 60 -7.10 4.18 -11.41
C PHE A 60 -7.09 4.99 -10.10
N ASN A 61 -6.34 4.55 -9.07
CA ASN A 61 -6.16 5.32 -7.84
C ASN A 61 -5.46 6.67 -8.07
N LEU A 62 -4.68 6.81 -9.15
CA LEU A 62 -4.02 8.08 -9.47
C LEU A 62 -5.03 9.17 -9.87
N PHE A 63 -6.14 8.79 -10.52
CA PHE A 63 -7.14 9.73 -11.07
C PHE A 63 -8.42 9.82 -10.22
N LEU A 64 -8.70 8.81 -9.40
CA LEU A 64 -9.91 8.80 -8.59
C LEU A 64 -9.72 9.57 -7.27
N PRO A 65 -10.74 10.28 -6.80
CA PRO A 65 -10.66 11.15 -5.62
C PRO A 65 -10.55 10.39 -4.28
N SER A 66 -10.23 9.10 -4.30
CA SER A 66 -9.91 8.34 -3.10
C SER A 66 -9.01 7.15 -3.45
N ALA A 67 -8.16 6.74 -2.50
CA ALA A 67 -7.37 5.51 -2.61
C ALA A 67 -8.24 4.23 -2.71
N ILE A 68 -9.56 4.36 -2.63
CA ILE A 68 -10.55 3.27 -2.62
C ILE A 68 -10.95 2.87 -4.05
N GLY A 69 -10.91 3.79 -5.03
CA GLY A 69 -11.42 3.53 -6.38
C GLY A 69 -10.74 2.36 -7.09
N GLY A 70 -9.43 2.29 -7.04
CA GLY A 70 -8.67 1.14 -7.58
C GLY A 70 -8.91 -0.15 -6.80
N ASP A 71 -9.20 -0.07 -5.50
CA ASP A 71 -9.54 -1.23 -4.68
C ASP A 71 -10.90 -1.81 -5.07
N VAL A 72 -11.87 -0.95 -5.38
CA VAL A 72 -13.18 -1.39 -5.95
C VAL A 72 -12.98 -2.12 -7.27
N LEU A 73 -12.10 -1.62 -8.14
CA LEU A 73 -11.78 -2.30 -9.40
C LEU A 73 -11.08 -3.65 -9.16
N LYS A 74 -10.15 -3.74 -8.22
CA LYS A 74 -9.52 -5.01 -7.84
C LYS A 74 -10.56 -6.02 -7.34
N ALA A 75 -11.50 -5.59 -6.49
CA ALA A 75 -12.60 -6.43 -6.00
C ALA A 75 -13.49 -6.89 -7.14
N PHE A 76 -13.83 -6.00 -8.06
CA PHE A 76 -14.64 -6.30 -9.24
C PHE A 76 -13.98 -7.34 -10.14
N PHE A 77 -12.69 -7.16 -10.48
CA PHE A 77 -11.96 -8.13 -11.31
C PHE A 77 -11.82 -9.48 -10.63
N LEU A 78 -11.53 -9.51 -9.33
CA LEU A 78 -11.36 -10.75 -8.57
C LEU A 78 -12.69 -11.51 -8.42
N SER A 79 -13.83 -10.81 -8.36
CA SER A 79 -15.16 -11.41 -8.21
C SER A 79 -15.80 -11.89 -9.52
N ARG A 80 -15.16 -11.68 -10.68
CA ARG A 80 -15.64 -12.21 -11.97
C ARG A 80 -15.72 -13.74 -11.94
N GLY A 81 -16.63 -14.30 -12.73
CA GLY A 81 -16.78 -15.76 -12.86
C GLY A 81 -17.53 -16.42 -11.70
N GLY A 82 -18.44 -15.70 -11.03
CA GLY A 82 -19.30 -16.27 -9.96
C GLY A 82 -18.69 -16.24 -8.56
N ASN A 83 -17.54 -15.63 -8.38
CA ASN A 83 -16.90 -15.48 -7.08
C ASN A 83 -17.60 -14.44 -6.19
N SER A 84 -17.56 -14.64 -4.88
CA SER A 84 -18.17 -13.75 -3.90
C SER A 84 -17.50 -12.37 -3.88
N ARG A 85 -18.27 -11.31 -4.18
CA ARG A 85 -17.81 -9.91 -4.08
C ARG A 85 -17.42 -9.56 -2.65
N LEU A 86 -18.14 -10.07 -1.65
CA LEU A 86 -17.87 -9.81 -0.24
C LEU A 86 -16.49 -10.35 0.16
N LYS A 87 -16.16 -11.60 -0.24
CA LYS A 87 -14.83 -12.19 0.01
C LYS A 87 -13.74 -11.43 -0.73
N ALA A 88 -13.98 -10.97 -1.97
CA ALA A 88 -13.03 -10.18 -2.73
C ALA A 88 -12.73 -8.84 -2.03
N THR A 89 -13.75 -8.11 -1.59
CA THR A 89 -13.59 -6.86 -0.82
C THR A 89 -12.86 -7.12 0.50
N TYR A 90 -13.21 -8.19 1.20
CA TYR A 90 -12.54 -8.56 2.45
C TYR A 90 -11.05 -8.88 2.25
N SER A 91 -10.68 -9.55 1.14
CA SER A 91 -9.26 -9.79 0.83
C SER A 91 -8.45 -8.51 0.70
N ILE A 92 -9.05 -7.46 0.10
CA ILE A 92 -8.42 -6.14 -0.08
C ILE A 92 -8.35 -5.40 1.25
N PHE A 93 -9.40 -5.47 2.06
CA PHE A 93 -9.38 -4.91 3.41
C PHE A 93 -8.24 -5.50 4.25
N CYS A 94 -8.10 -6.83 4.27
CA CYS A 94 -7.01 -7.51 4.96
C CYS A 94 -5.63 -7.16 4.38
N ASP A 95 -5.53 -7.01 3.06
CA ASP A 95 -4.31 -6.54 2.39
C ASP A 95 -3.88 -5.16 2.90
N ARG A 96 -4.83 -4.23 3.03
CA ARG A 96 -4.59 -2.89 3.59
C ARG A 96 -4.20 -2.94 5.07
N MET A 97 -4.90 -3.73 5.87
CA MET A 97 -4.61 -3.88 7.31
C MET A 97 -3.23 -4.47 7.56
N MET A 98 -2.82 -5.49 6.80
CA MET A 98 -1.48 -6.06 6.87
C MET A 98 -0.39 -5.05 6.53
N GLY A 99 -0.62 -4.22 5.50
CA GLY A 99 0.31 -3.15 5.12
C GLY A 99 0.43 -2.08 6.21
N LEU A 100 -0.69 -1.66 6.76
CA LEU A 100 -0.73 -0.67 7.84
C LEU A 100 -0.01 -1.20 9.09
N TRP A 101 -0.30 -2.45 9.49
CA TRP A 101 0.35 -3.06 10.64
C TRP A 101 1.87 -3.14 10.47
N ALA A 102 2.36 -3.68 9.36
CA ALA A 102 3.79 -3.76 9.08
C ALA A 102 4.47 -2.38 9.09
N MET A 103 3.79 -1.36 8.58
CA MET A 103 4.27 0.02 8.57
C MET A 103 4.43 0.57 10.00
N PHE A 104 3.46 0.34 10.88
CA PHE A 104 3.57 0.72 12.29
C PHE A 104 4.64 -0.07 13.04
N VAL A 105 4.80 -1.37 12.75
CA VAL A 105 5.86 -2.19 13.36
C VAL A 105 7.25 -1.67 12.97
N LEU A 106 7.46 -1.31 11.71
CA LEU A 106 8.73 -0.71 11.27
C LEU A 106 8.95 0.67 11.91
N GLY A 107 7.89 1.49 11.99
CA GLY A 107 7.96 2.79 12.66
C GLY A 107 8.26 2.67 14.16
N ALA A 108 7.63 1.73 14.85
CA ALA A 108 7.90 1.44 16.26
C ALA A 108 9.34 0.93 16.47
N GLY A 109 9.81 0.03 15.59
CA GLY A 109 11.20 -0.42 15.58
C GLY A 109 12.18 0.73 15.41
N ALA A 110 11.90 1.66 14.53
CA ALA A 110 12.74 2.86 14.32
C ALA A 110 12.81 3.74 15.58
N VAL A 111 11.70 3.92 16.30
CA VAL A 111 11.65 4.68 17.57
C VAL A 111 12.45 3.98 18.67
N ILE A 112 12.41 2.64 18.73
CA ILE A 112 13.17 1.86 19.71
C ILE A 112 14.68 1.95 19.41
N ILE A 113 15.07 1.85 18.14
CA ILE A 113 16.49 1.87 17.73
C ILE A 113 17.09 3.27 17.95
N ALA A 114 16.32 4.33 17.72
CA ALA A 114 16.78 5.71 17.83
C ALA A 114 15.74 6.57 18.57
N PRO A 115 15.72 6.50 19.91
CA PRO A 115 14.82 7.28 20.73
C PRO A 115 15.11 8.79 20.61
N GLY A 116 14.08 9.62 20.87
CA GLY A 116 14.22 11.09 20.84
C GLY A 116 14.26 11.71 19.43
N MET A 117 14.04 10.94 18.36
CA MET A 117 13.97 11.49 17.00
C MET A 117 12.70 12.27 16.73
N LEU A 118 11.59 11.83 17.31
CA LEU A 118 10.27 12.45 17.26
C LEU A 118 9.85 12.85 18.68
N PRO A 119 8.92 13.82 18.82
CA PRO A 119 8.27 14.08 20.09
C PRO A 119 7.63 12.80 20.67
N ASP A 120 7.73 12.59 21.98
CA ASP A 120 7.35 11.34 22.66
C ASP A 120 5.92 10.88 22.34
N ARG A 121 4.99 11.82 22.17
CA ARG A 121 3.61 11.52 21.78
C ARG A 121 3.48 10.73 20.49
N PHE A 122 4.33 11.00 19.50
CA PHE A 122 4.31 10.28 18.21
C PHE A 122 5.01 8.93 18.33
N GLY A 123 6.11 8.87 19.11
CA GLY A 123 6.76 7.60 19.44
C GLY A 123 5.82 6.66 20.18
N MET A 124 5.13 7.15 21.20
CA MET A 124 4.11 6.38 21.94
C MET A 124 2.95 5.95 21.05
N LEU A 125 2.49 6.81 20.13
CA LEU A 125 1.43 6.45 19.18
C LEU A 125 1.84 5.29 18.28
N LEU A 126 3.06 5.28 17.74
CA LEU A 126 3.58 4.19 16.92
C LEU A 126 3.69 2.89 17.72
N LEU A 127 4.24 2.94 18.92
CA LEU A 127 4.37 1.79 19.81
C LEU A 127 3.01 1.22 20.21
N ALA A 128 2.09 2.08 20.67
CA ALA A 128 0.75 1.70 21.08
C ALA A 128 -0.06 1.11 19.93
N SER A 129 -0.02 1.75 18.73
CA SER A 129 -0.72 1.24 17.54
C SER A 129 -0.16 -0.11 17.10
N SER A 130 1.16 -0.28 17.10
CA SER A 130 1.80 -1.56 16.78
C SER A 130 1.41 -2.65 17.78
N ALA A 131 1.46 -2.35 19.07
CA ALA A 131 1.06 -3.27 20.13
C ALA A 131 -0.43 -3.63 20.06
N ALA A 132 -1.31 -2.64 19.84
CA ALA A 132 -2.75 -2.87 19.71
C ALA A 132 -3.07 -3.81 18.54
N MET A 133 -2.40 -3.64 17.39
CA MET A 133 -2.59 -4.53 16.26
C MET A 133 -2.04 -5.94 16.51
N CYS A 134 -0.92 -6.09 17.21
CA CYS A 134 -0.42 -7.39 17.66
C CYS A 134 -1.44 -8.07 18.59
N LEU A 135 -1.94 -7.35 19.58
CA LEU A 135 -2.94 -7.87 20.51
C LEU A 135 -4.23 -8.27 19.77
N ALA A 136 -4.71 -7.44 18.83
CA ALA A 136 -5.90 -7.76 18.04
C ALA A 136 -5.74 -9.08 17.27
N VAL A 137 -4.58 -9.33 16.68
CA VAL A 137 -4.28 -10.59 15.99
C VAL A 137 -4.22 -11.76 16.97
N CYS A 138 -3.57 -11.60 18.13
CA CYS A 138 -3.45 -12.64 19.16
C CYS A 138 -4.81 -13.00 19.80
N PHE A 139 -5.69 -12.02 20.03
CA PHE A 139 -7.00 -12.25 20.65
C PHE A 139 -8.09 -12.71 19.67
N MET A 140 -7.85 -12.64 18.38
CA MET A 140 -8.84 -13.02 17.36
C MET A 140 -9.35 -14.48 17.49
N PRO A 141 -8.52 -15.49 17.83
CA PRO A 141 -9.03 -16.85 18.10
C PRO A 141 -10.05 -16.90 19.24
N LEU A 142 -9.84 -16.13 20.31
CA LEU A 142 -10.79 -16.02 21.41
C LEU A 142 -12.09 -15.36 20.96
N ILE A 143 -12.00 -14.28 20.20
CA ILE A 143 -13.17 -13.59 19.60
C ILE A 143 -13.94 -14.55 18.70
N ARG A 144 -13.25 -15.33 17.87
CA ARG A 144 -13.85 -16.37 17.03
C ARG A 144 -14.69 -17.36 17.85
N ASP A 145 -14.12 -17.89 18.92
CA ASP A 145 -14.77 -18.90 19.74
C ASP A 145 -15.99 -18.33 20.48
N LEU A 146 -15.90 -17.07 20.94
CA LEU A 146 -17.03 -16.34 21.52
C LEU A 146 -18.16 -16.12 20.50
N LEU A 147 -17.81 -15.66 19.28
CA LEU A 147 -18.80 -15.46 18.22
C LEU A 147 -19.47 -16.75 17.78
N ARG A 148 -18.71 -17.85 17.67
CA ARG A 148 -19.25 -19.16 17.32
C ARG A 148 -20.26 -19.68 18.35
N LYS A 149 -20.00 -19.45 19.64
CA LYS A 149 -20.89 -19.89 20.74
C LYS A 149 -22.08 -18.97 20.94
N GLY A 150 -21.85 -17.65 20.91
CA GLY A 150 -22.88 -16.65 21.23
C GLY A 150 -23.79 -16.27 20.05
N PHE A 151 -23.25 -16.31 18.83
CA PHE A 151 -23.95 -15.84 17.62
C PHE A 151 -23.74 -16.81 16.45
N PRO A 152 -24.23 -18.06 16.50
CA PRO A 152 -23.95 -19.08 15.48
C PRO A 152 -24.43 -18.69 14.08
N VAL A 153 -25.61 -18.09 13.95
CA VAL A 153 -26.14 -17.62 12.65
C VAL A 153 -25.27 -16.53 12.01
N PHE A 154 -24.75 -15.63 12.82
CA PHE A 154 -23.83 -14.59 12.35
C PHE A 154 -22.48 -15.19 11.92
N TYR A 155 -21.98 -16.16 12.70
CA TYR A 155 -20.75 -16.87 12.39
C TYR A 155 -20.85 -17.68 11.09
N GLU A 156 -21.96 -18.34 10.80
CA GLU A 156 -22.18 -19.05 9.55
C GLU A 156 -22.09 -18.13 8.33
N ARG A 157 -22.62 -16.92 8.42
CA ARG A 157 -22.59 -15.95 7.32
C ARG A 157 -21.25 -15.27 7.13
N LEU A 158 -20.54 -14.97 8.21
CA LEU A 158 -19.29 -14.20 8.22
C LEU A 158 -18.07 -15.00 8.67
N GLY A 159 -18.19 -16.31 8.85
CA GLY A 159 -17.09 -17.18 9.30
C GLY A 159 -15.86 -17.14 8.37
N PHE A 160 -16.04 -16.80 7.09
CA PHE A 160 -14.92 -16.60 6.17
C PHE A 160 -13.95 -15.49 6.63
N VAL A 161 -14.39 -14.56 7.49
CA VAL A 161 -13.53 -13.52 8.08
C VAL A 161 -12.43 -14.16 8.94
N MET A 162 -12.72 -15.31 9.53
CA MET A 162 -11.80 -16.05 10.42
C MET A 162 -10.84 -16.99 9.67
N VAL A 163 -10.98 -17.14 8.36
CA VAL A 163 -10.18 -18.08 7.54
C VAL A 163 -8.67 -17.86 7.67
N TYR A 164 -8.23 -16.64 7.91
CA TYR A 164 -6.80 -16.36 8.04
C TYR A 164 -6.20 -16.93 9.34
N TRP A 165 -7.00 -17.01 10.43
CA TRP A 165 -6.57 -17.62 11.68
C TRP A 165 -6.63 -19.16 11.64
N GLU A 166 -7.40 -19.72 10.71
CA GLU A 166 -7.38 -21.15 10.40
C GLU A 166 -6.19 -21.51 9.49
N ARG A 167 -5.61 -20.50 8.81
CA ARG A 167 -4.47 -20.64 7.89
C ARG A 167 -3.28 -19.77 8.32
N PRO A 168 -2.68 -20.00 9.49
CA PRO A 168 -1.65 -19.12 10.07
C PRO A 168 -0.43 -18.93 9.16
N ARG A 169 -0.10 -19.92 8.33
CA ARG A 169 0.98 -19.78 7.33
C ARG A 169 0.72 -18.62 6.36
N SER A 170 -0.52 -18.48 5.90
CA SER A 170 -0.88 -17.37 4.99
C SER A 170 -0.76 -16.01 5.68
N LEU A 171 -1.13 -15.91 6.97
CA LEU A 171 -0.95 -14.72 7.79
C LEU A 171 0.53 -14.35 7.95
N VAL A 172 1.35 -15.31 8.34
CA VAL A 172 2.80 -15.09 8.55
C VAL A 172 3.47 -14.66 7.23
N VAL A 173 3.20 -15.36 6.12
CA VAL A 173 3.76 -15.01 4.80
C VAL A 173 3.29 -13.62 4.38
N ALA A 174 2.00 -13.29 4.54
CA ALA A 174 1.47 -11.97 4.21
C ALA A 174 2.12 -10.87 5.07
N PHE A 175 2.38 -11.14 6.34
CA PHE A 175 3.03 -10.19 7.24
C PHE A 175 4.51 -9.98 6.88
N LEU A 176 5.27 -11.04 6.61
CA LEU A 176 6.67 -10.93 6.18
C LEU A 176 6.79 -10.18 4.85
N LEU A 177 5.92 -10.50 3.87
CA LEU A 177 5.83 -9.72 2.64
C LEU A 177 5.50 -8.24 2.91
N SER A 178 4.62 -7.97 3.89
CA SER A 178 4.27 -6.60 4.28
C SER A 178 5.46 -5.85 4.88
N LEU A 179 6.24 -6.48 5.76
CA LEU A 179 7.45 -5.87 6.30
C LEU A 179 8.44 -5.51 5.19
N THR A 180 8.71 -6.46 4.28
CA THR A 180 9.66 -6.25 3.18
C THR A 180 9.20 -5.12 2.24
N LEU A 181 7.94 -5.13 1.81
CA LEU A 181 7.44 -4.11 0.88
C LEU A 181 7.37 -2.72 1.52
N GLN A 182 7.01 -2.62 2.80
CA GLN A 182 6.98 -1.34 3.51
C GLN A 182 8.40 -0.82 3.75
N PHE A 183 9.35 -1.71 4.08
CA PHE A 183 10.75 -1.35 4.15
C PHE A 183 11.25 -0.77 2.82
N CYS A 184 10.98 -1.43 1.68
CA CYS A 184 11.36 -0.93 0.35
C CYS A 184 10.75 0.44 0.05
N GLY A 185 9.46 0.63 0.37
CA GLY A 185 8.77 1.91 0.16
C GLY A 185 9.33 3.05 1.00
N MET A 186 9.55 2.82 2.29
CA MET A 186 10.14 3.81 3.21
C MET A 186 11.60 4.11 2.86
N TYR A 187 12.36 3.09 2.46
CA TYR A 187 13.75 3.26 2.04
C TYR A 187 13.85 4.04 0.73
N ALA A 188 12.89 3.89 -0.20
CA ALA A 188 12.80 4.72 -1.40
C ALA A 188 12.61 6.21 -1.05
N VAL A 189 11.79 6.53 -0.05
CA VAL A 189 11.64 7.92 0.45
C VAL A 189 12.95 8.42 1.03
N TYR A 190 13.65 7.60 1.82
CA TYR A 190 14.95 7.95 2.37
C TYR A 190 16.01 8.23 1.28
N LEU A 191 16.06 7.40 0.22
CA LEU A 191 16.98 7.65 -0.90
C LEU A 191 16.69 8.97 -1.60
N LEU A 192 15.39 9.29 -1.84
CA LEU A 192 15.01 10.58 -2.42
C LEU A 192 15.39 11.75 -1.51
N ALA A 193 15.27 11.58 -0.20
CA ALA A 193 15.68 12.58 0.78
C ALA A 193 17.20 12.83 0.73
N LEU A 194 18.00 11.77 0.64
CA LEU A 194 19.45 11.89 0.44
C LEU A 194 19.78 12.61 -0.88
N GLY A 195 19.06 12.30 -1.95
CA GLY A 195 19.21 12.98 -3.24
C GLY A 195 18.89 14.48 -3.19
N LEU A 196 18.02 14.91 -2.27
CA LEU A 196 17.71 16.33 -1.97
C LEU A 196 18.71 16.98 -1.01
N GLY A 197 19.73 16.25 -0.57
CA GLY A 197 20.70 16.73 0.43
C GLY A 197 20.11 16.85 1.84
N LEU A 198 19.12 16.01 2.18
CA LEU A 198 18.55 15.94 3.53
C LEU A 198 19.31 14.92 4.37
N ASN A 199 20.08 15.39 5.34
CA ASN A 199 20.97 14.57 6.17
C ASN A 199 20.28 14.03 7.45
N CYS A 200 18.99 13.70 7.39
CA CYS A 200 18.33 13.03 8.51
C CYS A 200 18.64 11.53 8.47
N ARG A 201 18.74 10.91 9.66
CA ARG A 201 18.98 9.47 9.78
C ARG A 201 17.82 8.66 9.19
N PRO A 202 18.06 7.46 8.61
CA PRO A 202 17.01 6.65 7.99
C PRO A 202 15.86 6.33 8.97
N GLU A 203 16.18 6.08 10.25
CA GLU A 203 15.17 5.78 11.27
C GLU A 203 14.14 6.91 11.42
N PHE A 204 14.53 8.15 11.19
CA PHE A 204 13.59 9.27 11.21
C PHE A 204 12.51 9.12 10.13
N TYR A 205 12.88 8.74 8.92
CA TYR A 205 11.91 8.52 7.84
C TYR A 205 11.01 7.32 8.10
N PHE A 206 11.57 6.25 8.69
CA PHE A 206 10.81 5.07 9.09
C PHE A 206 9.79 5.37 10.21
N ALA A 207 10.11 6.30 11.11
CA ALA A 207 9.19 6.72 12.15
C ALA A 207 8.17 7.78 11.66
N ALA A 208 8.58 8.72 10.82
CA ALA A 208 7.69 9.80 10.32
C ALA A 208 6.73 9.31 9.23
N PHE A 209 7.16 8.42 8.33
CA PHE A 209 6.36 7.97 7.20
C PHE A 209 5.01 7.33 7.58
N PRO A 210 4.93 6.42 8.58
CA PRO A 210 3.65 5.86 9.02
C PRO A 210 2.65 6.94 9.48
N LEU A 211 3.14 7.96 10.15
CA LEU A 211 2.31 9.06 10.65
C LEU A 211 1.80 9.95 9.50
N VAL A 212 2.62 10.19 8.50
CA VAL A 212 2.20 10.91 7.28
C VAL A 212 1.22 10.05 6.48
N ALA A 213 1.51 8.75 6.32
CA ALA A 213 0.70 7.85 5.50
C ALA A 213 -0.72 7.67 6.06
N ILE A 214 -0.89 7.56 7.39
CA ILE A 214 -2.23 7.43 7.98
C ILE A 214 -3.11 8.67 7.71
N LEU A 215 -2.51 9.85 7.67
CA LEU A 215 -3.23 11.08 7.33
C LEU A 215 -3.74 11.07 5.88
N THR A 216 -3.01 10.42 4.97
CA THR A 216 -3.39 10.32 3.56
C THR A 216 -4.47 9.26 3.28
N ILE A 217 -4.78 8.39 4.24
CA ILE A 217 -5.89 7.42 4.14
C ILE A 217 -7.24 8.13 4.24
N LEU A 218 -7.30 9.27 4.92
CA LEU A 218 -8.52 10.05 5.05
C LEU A 218 -8.98 10.52 3.66
N PRO A 219 -10.26 10.29 3.27
CA PRO A 219 -10.76 10.62 1.94
C PRO A 219 -11.06 12.13 1.80
N ILE A 220 -10.11 12.97 2.22
CA ILE A 220 -10.25 14.45 2.24
C ILE A 220 -9.55 15.06 1.01
N SER A 221 -8.64 14.31 0.36
CA SER A 221 -7.86 14.83 -0.77
C SER A 221 -7.68 13.78 -1.87
N VAL A 222 -7.42 14.25 -3.10
CA VAL A 222 -7.12 13.39 -4.25
C VAL A 222 -5.70 12.82 -4.08
N SER A 223 -5.57 11.52 -4.00
CA SER A 223 -4.28 10.80 -3.86
C SER A 223 -3.39 11.30 -2.70
N GLY A 224 -3.98 11.90 -1.67
CA GLY A 224 -3.24 12.44 -0.53
C GLY A 224 -2.52 13.77 -0.78
N LEU A 225 -2.75 14.42 -1.93
CA LEU A 225 -2.14 15.72 -2.25
C LEU A 225 -2.59 16.80 -1.25
N GLY A 226 -1.67 17.63 -0.81
CA GLY A 226 -1.85 18.62 0.25
C GLY A 226 -1.60 18.04 1.65
N ILE A 227 -2.24 16.94 2.00
CA ILE A 227 -2.11 16.29 3.32
C ILE A 227 -0.72 15.66 3.49
N ARG A 228 -0.25 14.97 2.49
CA ARG A 228 1.08 14.35 2.52
C ARG A 228 2.18 15.40 2.57
N GLU A 229 2.08 16.46 1.76
CA GLU A 229 3.00 17.60 1.77
C GLU A 229 3.03 18.25 3.15
N GLY A 230 1.86 18.56 3.73
CA GLY A 230 1.75 19.10 5.07
C GLY A 230 2.36 18.21 6.14
N GLY A 231 2.15 16.90 6.05
CA GLY A 231 2.76 15.91 6.94
C GLY A 231 4.29 15.91 6.86
N PHE A 232 4.87 15.89 5.64
CA PHE A 232 6.32 15.99 5.48
C PHE A 232 6.88 17.34 5.96
N VAL A 233 6.22 18.45 5.67
CA VAL A 233 6.61 19.79 6.17
C VAL A 233 6.63 19.80 7.69
N TYR A 234 5.61 19.25 8.33
CA TYR A 234 5.55 19.19 9.79
C TYR A 234 6.69 18.38 10.39
N PHE A 235 6.85 17.11 9.96
CA PHE A 235 7.85 16.23 10.57
C PHE A 235 9.29 16.63 10.23
N LEU A 236 9.57 16.99 8.97
CA LEU A 236 10.91 17.47 8.57
C LEU A 236 11.22 18.84 9.18
N GLY A 237 10.20 19.68 9.41
CA GLY A 237 10.35 20.94 10.13
C GLY A 237 10.87 20.77 11.56
N LEU A 238 10.56 19.64 12.24
CA LEU A 238 11.16 19.29 13.54
C LEU A 238 12.70 19.10 13.46
N LYS A 239 13.22 18.85 12.27
CA LYS A 239 14.66 18.73 11.98
C LYS A 239 15.22 19.99 11.27
N GLN A 240 14.47 21.10 11.33
CA GLN A 240 14.85 22.38 10.71
C GLN A 240 15.06 22.30 9.19
N VAL A 241 14.41 21.34 8.53
CA VAL A 241 14.42 21.24 7.07
C VAL A 241 13.44 22.30 6.50
N PRO A 242 13.89 23.10 5.50
CA PRO A 242 13.05 24.08 4.85
C PRO A 242 11.78 23.46 4.23
N PRO A 243 10.61 24.11 4.33
CA PRO A 243 9.34 23.61 3.79
C PRO A 243 9.42 23.24 2.31
N GLU A 244 10.17 23.98 1.51
CA GLU A 244 10.35 23.76 0.07
C GLU A 244 10.97 22.40 -0.22
N LYS A 245 11.98 22.00 0.56
CA LYS A 245 12.62 20.69 0.44
C LYS A 245 11.71 19.55 0.92
N ALA A 246 10.91 19.78 1.97
CA ALA A 246 9.95 18.80 2.45
C ALA A 246 8.83 18.56 1.41
N ILE A 247 8.33 19.62 0.79
CA ILE A 247 7.36 19.54 -0.31
C ILE A 247 8.00 18.84 -1.52
N ALA A 248 9.25 19.18 -1.86
CA ALA A 248 9.98 18.55 -2.96
C ALA A 248 10.12 17.04 -2.75
N LEU A 249 10.44 16.58 -1.53
CA LEU A 249 10.49 15.15 -1.18
C LEU A 249 9.15 14.46 -1.39
N SER A 250 8.06 15.07 -0.91
CA SER A 250 6.71 14.51 -1.07
C SER A 250 6.35 14.37 -2.55
N LEU A 251 6.58 15.41 -3.33
CA LEU A 251 6.27 15.42 -4.77
C LEU A 251 7.20 14.46 -5.55
N ALA A 252 8.49 14.35 -5.16
CA ALA A 252 9.39 13.38 -5.76
C ALA A 252 8.91 11.93 -5.53
N PHE A 253 8.49 11.61 -4.32
CA PHE A 253 7.92 10.31 -4.03
C PHE A 253 6.60 10.08 -4.79
N PHE A 254 5.75 11.10 -4.92
CA PHE A 254 4.56 11.02 -5.76
C PHE A 254 4.88 10.77 -7.23
N ALA A 255 5.89 11.42 -7.78
CA ALA A 255 6.32 11.19 -9.16
C ALA A 255 6.76 9.74 -9.39
N VAL A 256 7.49 9.13 -8.44
CA VAL A 256 7.84 7.71 -8.47
C VAL A 256 6.58 6.83 -8.45
N GLN A 257 5.61 7.14 -7.59
CA GLN A 257 4.33 6.41 -7.51
C GLN A 257 3.54 6.54 -8.82
N ALA A 258 3.44 7.74 -9.36
CA ALA A 258 2.74 8.03 -10.61
C ALA A 258 3.38 7.30 -11.79
N ALA A 259 4.71 7.33 -11.91
CA ALA A 259 5.43 6.61 -12.96
C ALA A 259 5.17 5.09 -12.90
N ALA A 260 5.17 4.49 -11.70
CA ALA A 260 4.84 3.08 -11.53
C ALA A 260 3.36 2.78 -11.86
N ALA A 261 2.44 3.67 -11.49
CA ALA A 261 1.01 3.53 -11.79
C ALA A 261 0.71 3.60 -13.29
N LEU A 262 1.44 4.44 -14.04
CA LEU A 262 1.31 4.55 -15.50
C LEU A 262 1.66 3.24 -16.22
N LEU A 263 2.56 2.42 -15.68
CA LEU A 263 2.82 1.07 -16.22
C LEU A 263 1.55 0.20 -16.17
N GLY A 264 0.74 0.34 -15.10
CA GLY A 264 -0.56 -0.32 -14.99
C GLY A 264 -1.56 0.14 -16.05
N GLY A 265 -1.59 1.43 -16.33
CA GLY A 265 -2.41 2.02 -17.39
C GLY A 265 -2.03 1.50 -18.78
N ALA A 266 -0.73 1.48 -19.09
CA ALA A 266 -0.22 0.93 -20.34
C ALA A 266 -0.59 -0.55 -20.51
N GLY A 267 -0.45 -1.37 -19.44
CA GLY A 267 -0.84 -2.77 -19.43
C GLY A 267 -2.34 -2.98 -19.60
N TYR A 268 -3.17 -2.10 -19.01
CA TYR A 268 -4.62 -2.12 -19.17
C TYR A 268 -5.04 -1.83 -20.61
N LEU A 269 -4.52 -0.77 -21.21
CA LEU A 269 -4.83 -0.38 -22.60
C LEU A 269 -4.40 -1.47 -23.59
N ALA A 270 -3.22 -2.07 -23.41
CA ALA A 270 -2.76 -3.18 -24.23
C ALA A 270 -3.66 -4.42 -24.10
N GLY A 271 -4.19 -4.70 -22.91
CA GLY A 271 -5.14 -5.79 -22.66
C GLY A 271 -6.49 -5.57 -23.32
N VAL A 272 -7.06 -4.39 -23.18
CA VAL A 272 -8.35 -4.01 -23.81
C VAL A 272 -8.21 -4.03 -25.33
N HIS A 273 -7.10 -3.58 -25.88
CA HIS A 273 -6.86 -3.60 -27.33
C HIS A 273 -6.85 -5.05 -27.86
N ARG A 274 -6.18 -5.98 -27.17
CA ARG A 274 -6.16 -7.40 -27.58
C ARG A 274 -7.54 -8.03 -27.55
N GLU A 275 -8.33 -7.78 -26.52
CA GLU A 275 -9.71 -8.32 -26.41
C GLU A 275 -10.61 -7.77 -27.53
N THR A 276 -10.48 -6.49 -27.88
CA THR A 276 -11.26 -5.87 -28.97
C THR A 276 -10.85 -6.38 -30.35
N VAL A 277 -9.55 -6.60 -30.59
CA VAL A 277 -9.07 -7.17 -31.85
C VAL A 277 -9.57 -8.61 -31.99
N MET A 278 -9.41 -9.44 -30.97
CA MET A 278 -9.86 -10.83 -30.97
C MET A 278 -11.37 -10.95 -31.16
N ALA A 279 -12.17 -10.09 -30.51
CA ALA A 279 -13.62 -10.05 -30.69
C ALA A 279 -14.02 -9.68 -32.13
N ARG A 280 -13.30 -8.78 -32.79
CA ARG A 280 -13.53 -8.40 -34.18
C ARG A 280 -13.17 -9.52 -35.16
N GLU A 281 -12.10 -10.27 -34.90
CA GLU A 281 -11.70 -11.44 -35.71
C GLU A 281 -12.74 -12.55 -35.62
N ILE A 282 -13.19 -12.91 -34.39
CA ILE A 282 -14.24 -13.90 -34.18
C ILE A 282 -15.57 -13.48 -34.87
N MET A 283 -15.88 -12.19 -34.84
CA MET A 283 -17.09 -11.69 -35.50
C MET A 283 -16.97 -11.74 -37.03
N LYS A 284 -15.80 -11.50 -37.60
CA LYS A 284 -15.53 -11.67 -39.04
C LYS A 284 -15.64 -13.12 -39.49
N GLU A 285 -15.09 -14.06 -38.71
CA GLU A 285 -15.20 -15.51 -38.99
C GLU A 285 -16.63 -16.05 -38.91
N ARG A 286 -17.54 -15.41 -38.15
CA ARG A 286 -18.93 -15.81 -38.06
C ARG A 286 -19.83 -15.20 -39.14
N LEU A 287 -19.40 -14.15 -39.81
CA LEU A 287 -20.15 -13.41 -40.81
C LEU A 287 -19.68 -13.64 -42.25
N GLY A 288 -18.56 -14.36 -42.45
CA GLY A 288 -18.07 -14.86 -43.73
C GLY A 288 -18.30 -16.33 -43.87
#